data_81799c9c6ffc806f290d848a508db782
#
_entry.id   81799c9c6ffc806f290d848a508db782
#
_cell.length_a   1.000
_cell.length_b   1.000
_cell.length_c   1.000
_cell.angle_alpha   90.00
_cell.angle_beta   90.00
_cell.angle_gamma   90.00
#
_symmetry.space_group_name_H-M   'P 1'
#
loop_
_entity.id
_entity.type
_entity.pdbx_description
1 polymer ?
#
loop_
_entity_poly.entity_id
_entity_poly.type
_entity_poly.pdbx_seq_one_letter_code
_entity_poly.pdbx_strand_id
1 'polypeptide(L)'
;MVAASRINAHEAIETASRDELAALQAERLRWSLRHAYDNVEHYRNKFDAHGVHPDDLKTLDDLHKFPFTTKDDLRANYPFKMFAVPREQVVRVHASSGTTGQPTVVGYTQKDIDMWAGLMARSIHAAGGRRGDMVHIGYGYGLFTGGLGAHYGAERLGCTVIPMSGGQTEKQVQLIVDFQPDLIMVTPSYLLNLADEFKRQGVDPATTRLRAGLFGAEPWTQQMRLEIESTFGLDALDIYGLSEVIGPGVASECIESKDGPVLWEDHFYPEIIDPVTGEVLPDGSQGELVFTSLSKEALPVIRYRTRDLTRLLPPTSRSMRRMDKITGRSDDMLIIRGVNVFPSQIEELVLKQPKLSPHYLIEVWRDGHLDSVAVDVELKQEFRYLPAVRSEERRVGKECSKQCRS
;
A
#
# COMPACT_ATOMS: atom_id res chain seq x y z
N MET A 1 38.32 -3.22 -12.32
CA MET A 1 37.60 -4.25 -11.56
C MET A 1 37.54 -3.88 -10.07
N VAL A 2 36.84 -2.82 -9.64
CA VAL A 2 36.70 -2.43 -8.22
C VAL A 2 35.32 -1.78 -8.01
N ALA A 3 34.24 -2.34 -8.48
CA ALA A 3 32.91 -1.79 -8.23
C ALA A 3 31.84 -2.85 -7.92
N ALA A 4 32.16 -4.14 -7.90
CA ALA A 4 31.16 -5.19 -7.77
C ALA A 4 30.78 -5.56 -6.32
N SER A 5 31.50 -5.09 -5.30
CA SER A 5 31.34 -5.55 -3.92
C SER A 5 30.47 -4.67 -3.01
N ARG A 6 29.95 -3.54 -3.48
CA ARG A 6 29.21 -2.57 -2.64
C ARG A 6 27.70 -2.57 -2.79
N ILE A 7 27.11 -3.40 -3.63
CA ILE A 7 25.68 -3.32 -3.99
C ILE A 7 24.84 -4.41 -3.31
N ASN A 8 25.43 -5.30 -2.53
CA ASN A 8 24.72 -6.37 -1.80
C ASN A 8 24.58 -6.12 -0.29
N ALA A 9 24.95 -4.96 0.20
CA ALA A 9 24.78 -4.60 1.60
C ALA A 9 23.54 -3.73 1.78
N HIS A 10 22.84 -3.92 2.91
CA HIS A 10 21.81 -2.99 3.36
C HIS A 10 22.38 -1.58 3.45
N GLU A 11 21.53 -0.57 3.25
CA GLU A 11 21.91 0.80 3.59
C GLU A 11 22.16 0.88 5.10
N ALA A 12 23.15 1.66 5.53
CA ALA A 12 23.52 1.76 6.95
C ALA A 12 22.31 2.08 7.85
N ILE A 13 21.38 2.87 7.35
CA ILE A 13 20.18 3.27 8.10
C ILE A 13 19.23 2.10 8.39
N GLU A 14 19.24 1.04 7.56
CA GLU A 14 18.38 -0.14 7.76
C GLU A 14 18.78 -0.96 9.00
N THR A 15 20.02 -0.78 9.47
CA THR A 15 20.58 -1.48 10.64
C THR A 15 21.06 -0.50 11.74
N ALA A 16 20.76 0.79 11.61
CA ALA A 16 21.06 1.80 12.61
C ALA A 16 20.35 1.48 13.94
N SER A 17 20.91 1.92 15.06
CA SER A 17 20.25 1.78 16.36
C SER A 17 18.94 2.58 16.40
N ARG A 18 18.03 2.20 17.29
CA ARG A 18 16.77 2.95 17.48
C ARG A 18 17.02 4.39 17.91
N ASP A 19 18.09 4.67 18.66
CA ASP A 19 18.45 6.04 19.08
C ASP A 19 18.95 6.87 17.91
N GLU A 20 19.79 6.31 17.02
CA GLU A 20 20.23 6.98 15.80
C GLU A 20 19.06 7.27 14.86
N LEU A 21 18.15 6.31 14.69
CA LEU A 21 16.95 6.50 13.88
C LEU A 21 16.04 7.56 14.49
N ALA A 22 15.81 7.55 15.80
CA ALA A 22 14.98 8.54 16.50
C ALA A 22 15.59 9.95 16.40
N ALA A 23 16.90 10.07 16.49
CA ALA A 23 17.59 11.36 16.31
C ALA A 23 17.38 11.91 14.87
N LEU A 24 17.54 11.07 13.85
CA LEU A 24 17.28 11.43 12.46
C LEU A 24 15.82 11.81 12.23
N GLN A 25 14.89 11.03 12.78
CA GLN A 25 13.45 11.31 12.70
C GLN A 25 13.12 12.68 13.34
N ALA A 26 13.67 12.97 14.51
CA ALA A 26 13.43 14.24 15.19
C ALA A 26 13.97 15.44 14.40
N GLU A 27 15.13 15.31 13.79
CA GLU A 27 15.71 16.34 12.91
C GLU A 27 14.82 16.59 11.70
N ARG A 28 14.48 15.54 10.98
CA ARG A 28 13.66 15.59 9.75
C ARG A 28 12.23 16.05 10.03
N LEU A 29 11.67 15.65 11.16
CA LEU A 29 10.32 16.04 11.57
C LEU A 29 10.24 17.54 11.88
N ARG A 30 11.23 18.10 12.58
CA ARG A 30 11.31 19.57 12.80
C ARG A 30 11.36 20.32 11.48
N TRP A 31 12.18 19.83 10.55
CA TRP A 31 12.24 20.40 9.20
C TRP A 31 10.88 20.31 8.48
N SER A 32 10.26 19.15 8.48
CA SER A 32 8.99 18.91 7.76
C SER A 32 7.85 19.79 8.30
N LEU A 33 7.73 19.90 9.63
CA LEU A 33 6.73 20.76 10.27
C LEU A 33 6.97 22.23 9.91
N ARG A 34 8.22 22.70 10.00
CA ARG A 34 8.59 24.07 9.65
C ARG A 34 8.32 24.34 8.17
N HIS A 35 8.76 23.43 7.29
CA HIS A 35 8.56 23.53 5.85
C HIS A 35 7.06 23.60 5.47
N ALA A 36 6.23 22.76 6.08
CA ALA A 36 4.79 22.79 5.88
C ALA A 36 4.16 24.10 6.37
N TYR A 37 4.51 24.55 7.57
CA TYR A 37 3.98 25.78 8.19
C TYR A 37 4.35 27.03 7.39
N ASP A 38 5.62 27.17 7.00
CA ASP A 38 6.11 28.36 6.33
C ASP A 38 5.58 28.51 4.90
N ASN A 39 5.37 27.38 4.19
CA ASN A 39 5.10 27.39 2.75
C ASN A 39 3.68 27.00 2.36
N VAL A 40 2.88 26.39 3.26
CA VAL A 40 1.51 25.96 2.94
C VAL A 40 0.51 26.67 3.86
N GLU A 41 -0.28 27.58 3.27
CA GLU A 41 -1.28 28.37 4.02
C GLU A 41 -2.25 27.48 4.82
N HIS A 42 -2.66 26.35 4.26
CA HIS A 42 -3.52 25.39 4.96
C HIS A 42 -2.92 24.91 6.27
N TYR A 43 -1.64 24.52 6.28
CA TYR A 43 -0.97 24.07 7.50
C TYR A 43 -0.77 25.19 8.50
N ARG A 44 -0.39 26.39 8.05
CA ARG A 44 -0.25 27.55 8.93
C ARG A 44 -1.57 27.86 9.66
N ASN A 45 -2.64 28.01 8.89
CA ASN A 45 -3.96 28.31 9.45
C ASN A 45 -4.43 27.20 10.40
N LYS A 46 -4.19 25.94 10.05
CA LYS A 46 -4.63 24.81 10.85
C LYS A 46 -3.85 24.67 12.15
N PHE A 47 -2.53 24.92 12.13
CA PHE A 47 -1.68 24.89 13.33
C PHE A 47 -2.03 26.08 14.25
N ASP A 48 -2.16 27.28 13.71
CA ASP A 48 -2.55 28.47 14.48
C ASP A 48 -3.92 28.30 15.14
N ALA A 49 -4.91 27.72 14.43
CA ALA A 49 -6.22 27.43 14.98
C ALA A 49 -6.19 26.38 16.12
N HIS A 50 -5.20 25.48 16.13
CA HIS A 50 -5.00 24.52 17.21
C HIS A 50 -4.06 25.03 18.31
N GLY A 51 -3.52 26.26 18.17
CA GLY A 51 -2.61 26.86 19.15
C GLY A 51 -1.27 26.13 19.21
N VAL A 52 -0.80 25.54 18.10
CA VAL A 52 0.50 24.82 18.01
C VAL A 52 1.40 25.46 16.96
N HIS A 53 2.70 25.43 17.22
CA HIS A 53 3.72 25.95 16.33
C HIS A 53 4.82 24.89 16.11
N PRO A 54 5.51 24.86 14.95
CA PRO A 54 6.58 23.88 14.73
C PRO A 54 7.62 23.80 15.83
N ASP A 55 7.88 24.92 16.55
CA ASP A 55 8.81 24.96 17.67
C ASP A 55 8.31 24.24 18.95
N ASP A 56 7.06 23.82 18.99
CA ASP A 56 6.50 23.05 20.10
C ASP A 56 6.92 21.57 20.04
N LEU A 57 7.48 21.11 18.90
CA LEU A 57 8.07 19.79 18.78
C LEU A 57 9.42 19.75 19.48
N LYS A 58 9.47 19.29 20.72
CA LYS A 58 10.71 19.07 21.49
C LYS A 58 11.20 17.64 21.36
N THR A 59 10.26 16.69 21.40
CA THR A 59 10.50 15.25 21.25
C THR A 59 9.57 14.70 20.15
N LEU A 60 9.80 13.47 19.71
CA LEU A 60 8.90 12.78 18.74
C LEU A 60 7.48 12.64 19.28
N ASP A 61 7.34 12.44 20.59
CA ASP A 61 6.04 12.30 21.24
C ASP A 61 5.19 13.57 21.14
N ASP A 62 5.80 14.74 20.98
CA ASP A 62 5.05 16.00 20.83
C ASP A 62 4.26 16.08 19.51
N LEU A 63 4.52 15.17 18.57
CA LEU A 63 3.83 15.15 17.28
C LEU A 63 2.30 15.03 17.45
N HIS A 64 1.84 14.32 18.48
CA HIS A 64 0.41 14.17 18.77
C HIS A 64 -0.35 15.50 18.99
N LYS A 65 0.36 16.58 19.31
CA LYS A 65 -0.22 17.92 19.50
C LYS A 65 -0.67 18.56 18.18
N PHE A 66 -0.07 18.14 17.06
CA PHE A 66 -0.38 18.69 15.74
C PHE A 66 -1.64 18.06 15.16
N PRO A 67 -2.45 18.86 14.46
CA PRO A 67 -3.69 18.36 13.86
C PRO A 67 -3.42 17.40 12.71
N PHE A 68 -4.39 16.49 12.49
CA PHE A 68 -4.36 15.55 11.37
C PHE A 68 -4.56 16.25 10.02
N THR A 69 -3.95 15.68 8.98
CA THR A 69 -4.31 15.93 7.59
C THR A 69 -5.22 14.82 7.10
N THR A 70 -6.26 15.16 6.36
CA THR A 70 -7.20 14.21 5.79
C THR A 70 -7.23 14.31 4.27
N LYS A 71 -7.84 13.33 3.61
CA LYS A 71 -8.07 13.37 2.17
C LYS A 71 -8.94 14.55 1.74
N ASP A 72 -9.85 14.96 2.60
CA ASP A 72 -10.72 16.12 2.35
C ASP A 72 -9.93 17.45 2.41
N ASP A 73 -8.92 17.55 3.30
CA ASP A 73 -8.00 18.70 3.28
C ASP A 73 -7.28 18.82 1.94
N LEU A 74 -6.80 17.69 1.38
CA LEU A 74 -6.15 17.68 0.08
C LEU A 74 -7.10 18.08 -1.05
N ARG A 75 -8.33 17.58 -1.03
CA ARG A 75 -9.38 17.92 -2.01
C ARG A 75 -9.80 19.38 -1.92
N ALA A 76 -10.00 19.91 -0.71
CA ALA A 76 -10.37 21.31 -0.50
C ALA A 76 -9.30 22.30 -1.00
N ASN A 77 -8.06 21.83 -1.08
CA ASN A 77 -6.91 22.59 -1.56
C ASN A 77 -6.49 22.23 -3.00
N TYR A 78 -7.37 21.56 -3.76
CA TYR A 78 -7.15 21.23 -5.16
C TYR A 78 -6.93 22.48 -6.03
N PRO A 79 -6.06 22.48 -7.05
CA PRO A 79 -5.17 21.35 -7.36
C PRO A 79 -3.80 21.45 -6.66
N PHE A 80 -3.28 22.64 -6.31
CA PHE A 80 -1.88 22.83 -5.94
C PHE A 80 -1.66 23.59 -4.64
N LYS A 81 -2.72 23.97 -3.91
CA LYS A 81 -2.61 24.80 -2.71
C LYS A 81 -1.90 24.08 -1.51
N MET A 82 -1.72 22.78 -1.61
CA MET A 82 -0.95 22.00 -0.63
C MET A 82 0.53 21.88 -1.00
N PHE A 83 0.98 22.44 -2.12
CA PHE A 83 2.38 22.39 -2.51
C PHE A 83 3.18 23.42 -1.72
N ALA A 84 4.29 22.96 -1.12
CA ALA A 84 5.18 23.76 -0.29
C ALA A 84 6.35 24.37 -1.09
N VAL A 85 6.35 24.21 -2.41
CA VAL A 85 7.36 24.75 -3.33
C VAL A 85 6.70 25.48 -4.49
N PRO A 86 7.40 26.44 -5.11
CA PRO A 86 6.92 27.07 -6.34
C PRO A 86 6.72 26.05 -7.46
N ARG A 87 5.78 26.32 -8.37
CA ARG A 87 5.42 25.42 -9.47
C ARG A 87 6.63 25.02 -10.33
N GLU A 88 7.57 25.90 -10.53
CA GLU A 88 8.78 25.72 -11.34
C GLU A 88 9.73 24.66 -10.77
N GLN A 89 9.58 24.33 -9.49
CA GLN A 89 10.34 23.26 -8.81
C GLN A 89 9.63 21.91 -8.86
N VAL A 90 8.36 21.88 -9.30
CA VAL A 90 7.59 20.63 -9.43
C VAL A 90 7.87 20.01 -10.78
N VAL A 91 8.58 18.88 -10.78
CA VAL A 91 8.98 18.17 -12.01
C VAL A 91 7.99 17.08 -12.42
N ARG A 92 7.10 16.65 -11.49
CA ARG A 92 6.10 15.62 -11.75
C ARG A 92 4.86 15.83 -10.91
N VAL A 93 3.72 15.47 -11.49
CA VAL A 93 2.41 15.43 -10.82
C VAL A 93 1.79 14.07 -11.05
N HIS A 94 1.28 13.46 -9.98
CA HIS A 94 0.40 12.31 -10.02
C HIS A 94 -0.95 12.66 -9.40
N ALA A 95 -1.94 11.78 -9.59
CA ALA A 95 -3.24 11.94 -8.95
C ALA A 95 -3.84 10.57 -8.64
N SER A 96 -4.52 10.47 -7.50
CA SER A 96 -5.33 9.29 -7.19
C SER A 96 -6.65 9.37 -7.97
N SER A 97 -7.14 8.22 -8.45
CA SER A 97 -8.48 8.12 -9.02
C SER A 97 -9.51 8.36 -7.91
N GLY A 98 -10.13 9.53 -7.91
CA GLY A 98 -11.23 9.80 -7.00
C GLY A 98 -12.50 9.07 -7.48
N THR A 99 -12.96 8.07 -6.75
CA THR A 99 -14.25 7.40 -7.03
C THR A 99 -15.46 8.30 -6.81
N THR A 100 -15.30 9.43 -6.12
CA THR A 100 -16.39 10.29 -5.64
C THR A 100 -16.21 11.79 -5.96
N GLY A 101 -15.41 12.17 -6.97
CA GLY A 101 -15.26 13.60 -7.31
C GLY A 101 -13.84 14.00 -7.72
N GLN A 102 -13.34 15.12 -7.17
CA GLN A 102 -12.03 15.64 -7.53
C GLN A 102 -10.90 14.67 -7.12
N PRO A 103 -9.92 14.42 -8.00
CA PRO A 103 -8.76 13.59 -7.67
C PRO A 103 -7.90 14.28 -6.61
N THR A 104 -7.19 13.49 -5.83
CA THR A 104 -6.12 14.01 -4.97
C THR A 104 -4.85 14.16 -5.78
N VAL A 105 -4.36 15.39 -5.92
CA VAL A 105 -3.16 15.71 -6.70
C VAL A 105 -1.94 15.71 -5.79
N VAL A 106 -0.88 15.06 -6.25
CA VAL A 106 0.40 14.97 -5.55
C VAL A 106 1.54 15.45 -6.44
N GLY A 107 2.40 16.30 -5.90
CA GLY A 107 3.54 16.88 -6.62
C GLY A 107 4.88 16.35 -6.09
N TYR A 108 5.89 16.43 -6.94
CA TYR A 108 7.24 15.97 -6.64
C TYR A 108 8.26 16.96 -7.18
N THR A 109 9.25 17.34 -6.37
CA THR A 109 10.49 17.95 -6.83
C THR A 109 11.42 16.89 -7.41
N GLN A 110 12.54 17.30 -8.00
CA GLN A 110 13.57 16.34 -8.42
C GLN A 110 14.13 15.55 -7.23
N LYS A 111 14.30 16.19 -6.08
CA LYS A 111 14.75 15.49 -4.85
C LYS A 111 13.72 14.48 -4.34
N ASP A 112 12.41 14.81 -4.42
CA ASP A 112 11.35 13.86 -4.09
C ASP A 112 11.40 12.63 -5.02
N ILE A 113 11.63 12.83 -6.32
CA ILE A 113 11.79 11.73 -7.28
C ILE A 113 13.02 10.88 -6.99
N ASP A 114 14.15 11.52 -6.68
CA ASP A 114 15.41 10.83 -6.38
C ASP A 114 15.30 10.02 -5.07
N MET A 115 14.67 10.60 -4.05
CA MET A 115 14.37 9.93 -2.78
C MET A 115 13.44 8.75 -3.00
N TRP A 116 12.34 8.93 -3.72
CA TRP A 116 11.38 7.86 -4.01
C TRP A 116 12.00 6.73 -4.81
N ALA A 117 12.81 7.05 -5.84
CA ALA A 117 13.57 6.04 -6.58
C ALA A 117 14.52 5.25 -5.66
N GLY A 118 15.16 5.91 -4.69
CA GLY A 118 15.98 5.26 -3.68
C GLY A 118 15.18 4.30 -2.80
N LEU A 119 14.04 4.73 -2.26
CA LEU A 119 13.15 3.91 -1.44
C LEU A 119 12.60 2.69 -2.20
N MET A 120 12.23 2.88 -3.46
CA MET A 120 11.80 1.77 -4.30
C MET A 120 12.94 0.80 -4.63
N ALA A 121 14.15 1.31 -4.87
CA ALA A 121 15.34 0.46 -5.05
C ALA A 121 15.64 -0.36 -3.79
N ARG A 122 15.52 0.26 -2.59
CA ARG A 122 15.64 -0.42 -1.29
C ARG A 122 14.57 -1.50 -1.13
N SER A 123 13.32 -1.21 -1.49
CA SER A 123 12.20 -2.16 -1.42
C SER A 123 12.42 -3.36 -2.37
N ILE A 124 12.85 -3.10 -3.61
CA ILE A 124 13.16 -4.16 -4.58
C ILE A 124 14.36 -4.99 -4.10
N HIS A 125 15.39 -4.34 -3.51
CA HIS A 125 16.54 -5.04 -2.93
C HIS A 125 16.15 -5.90 -1.73
N ALA A 126 15.30 -5.39 -0.82
CA ALA A 126 14.78 -6.13 0.33
C ALA A 126 13.96 -7.35 -0.11
N ALA A 127 13.22 -7.25 -1.22
CA ALA A 127 12.49 -8.35 -1.85
C ALA A 127 13.39 -9.34 -2.63
N GLY A 128 14.70 -9.22 -2.52
CA GLY A 128 15.66 -10.12 -3.18
C GLY A 128 16.13 -9.67 -4.54
N GLY A 129 15.70 -8.50 -5.04
CA GLY A 129 16.18 -7.92 -6.31
C GLY A 129 17.65 -7.53 -6.25
N ARG A 130 18.36 -7.66 -7.36
CA ARG A 130 19.79 -7.35 -7.47
C ARG A 130 20.07 -6.60 -8.77
N ARG A 131 21.18 -5.88 -8.78
CA ARG A 131 21.68 -5.25 -10.00
C ARG A 131 21.84 -6.29 -11.10
N GLY A 132 21.36 -5.96 -12.31
CA GLY A 132 21.39 -6.84 -13.48
C GLY A 132 20.17 -7.74 -13.61
N ASP A 133 19.30 -7.81 -12.62
CA ASP A 133 18.02 -8.48 -12.76
C ASP A 133 17.12 -7.78 -13.77
N MET A 134 16.19 -8.51 -14.35
CA MET A 134 15.14 -7.98 -15.20
C MET A 134 13.82 -7.95 -14.45
N VAL A 135 13.15 -6.79 -14.43
CA VAL A 135 11.91 -6.55 -13.69
C VAL A 135 10.75 -6.31 -14.65
N HIS A 136 9.75 -7.17 -14.60
CA HIS A 136 8.50 -6.99 -15.32
C HIS A 136 7.54 -6.14 -14.50
N ILE A 137 7.12 -4.97 -15.03
CA ILE A 137 6.23 -4.04 -14.34
C ILE A 137 4.86 -4.06 -15.00
N GLY A 138 3.91 -4.70 -14.33
CA GLY A 138 2.49 -4.75 -14.72
C GLY A 138 1.60 -3.74 -13.98
N TYR A 139 2.17 -2.84 -13.18
CA TYR A 139 1.44 -1.70 -12.64
C TYR A 139 1.16 -0.64 -13.69
N GLY A 140 -0.02 0.01 -13.62
CA GLY A 140 -0.39 1.08 -14.54
C GLY A 140 0.57 2.26 -14.49
N TYR A 141 0.94 2.77 -15.68
CA TYR A 141 1.66 4.02 -15.87
C TYR A 141 0.69 5.19 -16.07
N GLY A 142 1.13 6.40 -15.83
CA GLY A 142 0.32 7.61 -15.97
C GLY A 142 0.12 8.34 -14.66
N LEU A 143 -1.11 8.80 -14.35
CA LEU A 143 -1.39 9.55 -13.12
C LEU A 143 -1.29 8.68 -11.86
N PHE A 144 -1.50 7.37 -11.97
CA PHE A 144 -1.27 6.44 -10.89
C PHE A 144 0.23 6.30 -10.59
N THR A 145 0.59 6.21 -9.32
CA THR A 145 2.00 6.22 -8.87
C THR A 145 2.73 4.89 -9.04
N GLY A 146 2.00 3.78 -9.16
CA GLY A 146 2.57 2.42 -9.09
C GLY A 146 3.60 2.12 -10.15
N GLY A 147 3.28 2.31 -11.43
CA GLY A 147 4.16 1.98 -12.56
C GLY A 147 5.45 2.79 -12.54
N LEU A 148 5.36 4.12 -12.43
CA LEU A 148 6.54 4.99 -12.45
C LEU A 148 7.38 4.84 -11.18
N GLY A 149 6.78 4.62 -10.01
CA GLY A 149 7.53 4.35 -8.78
C GLY A 149 8.39 3.09 -8.91
N ALA A 150 7.78 1.99 -9.35
CA ALA A 150 8.48 0.73 -9.60
C ALA A 150 9.59 0.87 -10.64
N HIS A 151 9.31 1.56 -11.75
CA HIS A 151 10.24 1.78 -12.86
C HIS A 151 11.53 2.48 -12.41
N TYR A 152 11.40 3.68 -11.82
CA TYR A 152 12.58 4.44 -11.38
C TYR A 152 13.35 3.74 -10.24
N GLY A 153 12.65 3.00 -9.39
CA GLY A 153 13.29 2.19 -8.35
C GLY A 153 14.12 1.04 -8.94
N ALA A 154 13.58 0.33 -9.91
CA ALA A 154 14.28 -0.76 -10.57
C ALA A 154 15.52 -0.24 -11.37
N GLU A 155 15.38 0.86 -12.13
CA GLU A 155 16.51 1.51 -12.80
C GLU A 155 17.57 1.99 -11.80
N ARG A 156 17.16 2.59 -10.68
CA ARG A 156 18.05 3.05 -9.60
C ARG A 156 18.86 1.92 -8.99
N LEU A 157 18.26 0.74 -8.84
CA LEU A 157 18.95 -0.47 -8.37
C LEU A 157 19.91 -1.02 -9.43
N GLY A 158 19.73 -0.66 -10.70
CA GLY A 158 20.50 -1.15 -11.83
C GLY A 158 19.92 -2.39 -12.49
N CYS A 159 18.60 -2.56 -12.38
CA CYS A 159 17.84 -3.58 -13.08
C CYS A 159 17.48 -3.15 -14.52
N THR A 160 17.19 -4.12 -15.38
CA THR A 160 16.54 -3.89 -16.67
C THR A 160 15.04 -3.90 -16.47
N VAL A 161 14.33 -2.89 -16.96
CA VAL A 161 12.88 -2.74 -16.79
C VAL A 161 12.14 -3.16 -18.05
N ILE A 162 11.09 -3.99 -17.89
CA ILE A 162 10.06 -4.24 -18.91
C ILE A 162 8.82 -3.40 -18.51
N PRO A 163 8.60 -2.21 -19.10
CA PRO A 163 7.54 -1.27 -18.68
C PRO A 163 6.22 -1.59 -19.38
N MET A 164 5.66 -2.77 -19.10
CA MET A 164 4.49 -3.30 -19.81
C MET A 164 3.20 -2.55 -19.46
N SER A 165 3.08 -2.00 -18.24
CA SER A 165 1.82 -1.44 -17.71
C SER A 165 0.76 -2.51 -17.43
N GLY A 166 -0.42 -2.12 -16.97
CA GLY A 166 -1.54 -3.03 -16.73
C GLY A 166 -2.29 -3.41 -18.00
N GLY A 167 -3.02 -4.51 -17.96
CA GLY A 167 -3.82 -5.00 -19.08
C GLY A 167 -3.02 -5.81 -20.10
N GLN A 168 -3.61 -6.08 -21.26
CA GLN A 168 -3.00 -6.86 -22.36
C GLN A 168 -2.46 -8.22 -21.89
N THR A 169 -3.29 -8.99 -21.18
CA THR A 169 -2.93 -10.22 -20.46
C THR A 169 -2.15 -11.23 -21.32
N GLU A 170 -2.57 -11.47 -22.57
CA GLU A 170 -1.85 -12.35 -23.53
C GLU A 170 -0.42 -11.85 -23.79
N LYS A 171 -0.27 -10.54 -23.98
CA LYS A 171 1.02 -9.92 -24.25
C LYS A 171 1.95 -9.97 -23.03
N GLN A 172 1.39 -9.82 -21.84
CA GLN A 172 2.15 -9.97 -20.57
C GLN A 172 2.77 -11.37 -20.50
N VAL A 173 1.97 -12.41 -20.69
CA VAL A 173 2.44 -13.80 -20.68
C VAL A 173 3.53 -14.01 -21.75
N GLN A 174 3.27 -13.57 -23.00
CA GLN A 174 4.26 -13.65 -24.07
C GLN A 174 5.60 -13.04 -23.66
N LEU A 175 5.60 -11.80 -23.12
CA LEU A 175 6.84 -11.11 -22.73
C LEU A 175 7.54 -11.78 -21.55
N ILE A 176 6.79 -12.34 -20.58
CA ILE A 176 7.38 -13.09 -19.48
C ILE A 176 8.08 -14.35 -20.00
N VAL A 177 7.45 -15.05 -20.95
CA VAL A 177 8.03 -16.26 -21.58
C VAL A 177 9.25 -15.90 -22.44
N ASP A 178 9.16 -14.85 -23.27
CA ASP A 178 10.22 -14.49 -24.21
C ASP A 178 11.42 -13.85 -23.51
N PHE A 179 11.18 -12.97 -22.54
CA PHE A 179 12.25 -12.18 -21.90
C PHE A 179 12.76 -12.78 -20.60
N GLN A 180 12.04 -13.75 -20.01
CA GLN A 180 12.44 -14.44 -18.80
C GLN A 180 12.88 -13.48 -17.67
N PRO A 181 12.01 -12.54 -17.22
CA PRO A 181 12.35 -11.64 -16.13
C PRO A 181 12.59 -12.42 -14.83
N ASP A 182 13.41 -11.81 -13.97
CA ASP A 182 13.74 -12.35 -12.63
C ASP A 182 12.70 -11.96 -11.58
N LEU A 183 12.09 -10.79 -11.75
CA LEU A 183 11.15 -10.19 -10.80
C LEU A 183 9.88 -9.70 -11.53
N ILE A 184 8.77 -9.73 -10.81
CA ILE A 184 7.51 -9.13 -11.28
C ILE A 184 6.94 -8.16 -10.24
N MET A 185 6.40 -7.03 -10.70
CA MET A 185 5.70 -6.05 -9.87
C MET A 185 4.31 -5.79 -10.46
N VAL A 186 3.28 -6.25 -9.76
CA VAL A 186 1.91 -6.28 -10.25
C VAL A 186 0.95 -6.42 -9.07
N THR A 187 -0.35 -6.16 -9.24
CA THR A 187 -1.33 -6.47 -8.19
C THR A 187 -1.49 -7.99 -8.02
N PRO A 188 -1.73 -8.49 -6.82
CA PRO A 188 -1.82 -9.94 -6.58
C PRO A 188 -2.96 -10.59 -7.37
N SER A 189 -4.13 -9.95 -7.44
CA SER A 189 -5.26 -10.47 -8.22
C SER A 189 -4.95 -10.56 -9.72
N TYR A 190 -4.20 -9.57 -10.26
CA TYR A 190 -3.83 -9.60 -11.67
C TYR A 190 -2.79 -10.69 -11.97
N LEU A 191 -1.88 -11.01 -11.03
CA LEU A 191 -0.97 -12.15 -11.23
C LEU A 191 -1.73 -13.49 -11.30
N LEU A 192 -2.77 -13.67 -10.48
CA LEU A 192 -3.64 -14.85 -10.57
C LEU A 192 -4.39 -14.90 -11.91
N ASN A 193 -4.82 -13.75 -12.43
CA ASN A 193 -5.39 -13.68 -13.79
C ASN A 193 -4.35 -14.02 -14.88
N LEU A 194 -3.07 -13.64 -14.68
CA LEU A 194 -1.99 -14.10 -15.59
C LEU A 194 -1.78 -15.61 -15.50
N ALA A 195 -1.94 -16.23 -14.32
CA ALA A 195 -1.84 -17.69 -14.17
C ALA A 195 -2.89 -18.42 -15.02
N ASP A 196 -4.12 -17.92 -15.05
CA ASP A 196 -5.18 -18.49 -15.92
C ASP A 196 -4.81 -18.33 -17.40
N GLU A 197 -4.21 -17.22 -17.79
CA GLU A 197 -3.75 -17.01 -19.16
C GLU A 197 -2.57 -17.93 -19.52
N PHE A 198 -1.60 -18.13 -18.62
CA PHE A 198 -0.53 -19.13 -18.80
C PHE A 198 -1.10 -20.52 -19.08
N LYS A 199 -2.10 -20.93 -18.29
CA LYS A 199 -2.80 -22.19 -18.46
C LYS A 199 -3.51 -22.26 -19.82
N ARG A 200 -4.16 -21.18 -20.25
CA ARG A 200 -4.84 -21.08 -21.55
C ARG A 200 -3.88 -21.25 -22.73
N GLN A 201 -2.65 -20.71 -22.58
CA GLN A 201 -1.58 -20.85 -23.58
C GLN A 201 -0.82 -22.18 -23.49
N GLY A 202 -1.14 -23.05 -22.52
CA GLY A 202 -0.47 -24.34 -22.33
C GLY A 202 0.97 -24.20 -21.79
N VAL A 203 1.29 -23.09 -21.14
CA VAL A 203 2.61 -22.83 -20.55
C VAL A 203 2.52 -22.96 -19.03
N ASP A 204 3.46 -23.69 -18.45
CA ASP A 204 3.60 -23.77 -16.98
C ASP A 204 4.33 -22.53 -16.47
N PRO A 205 3.70 -21.66 -15.66
CA PRO A 205 4.35 -20.46 -15.13
C PRO A 205 5.57 -20.75 -14.23
N ALA A 206 5.63 -21.92 -13.59
CA ALA A 206 6.78 -22.35 -12.78
C ALA A 206 8.06 -22.61 -13.62
N THR A 207 7.93 -22.68 -14.96
CA THR A 207 9.11 -22.84 -15.86
C THR A 207 9.78 -21.50 -16.21
N THR A 208 9.21 -20.38 -15.78
CA THR A 208 9.79 -19.03 -15.99
C THR A 208 10.95 -18.79 -15.02
N ARG A 209 11.71 -17.70 -15.25
CA ARG A 209 12.79 -17.30 -14.33
C ARG A 209 12.32 -16.44 -13.16
N LEU A 210 11.02 -16.18 -13.04
CA LEU A 210 10.47 -15.42 -11.94
C LEU A 210 10.84 -16.08 -10.60
N ARG A 211 11.53 -15.34 -9.74
CA ARG A 211 11.96 -15.84 -8.42
C ARG A 211 11.41 -15.02 -7.27
N ALA A 212 10.96 -13.78 -7.51
CA ALA A 212 10.27 -12.97 -6.52
C ALA A 212 9.27 -12.02 -7.19
N GLY A 213 8.23 -11.68 -6.44
CA GLY A 213 7.24 -10.69 -6.85
C GLY A 213 6.92 -9.72 -5.73
N LEU A 214 6.76 -8.43 -6.06
CA LEU A 214 6.31 -7.40 -5.13
C LEU A 214 4.86 -7.04 -5.47
N PHE A 215 3.98 -7.35 -4.52
CA PHE A 215 2.53 -7.26 -4.67
C PHE A 215 1.96 -6.21 -3.73
N GLY A 216 1.08 -5.36 -4.24
CA GLY A 216 0.44 -4.31 -3.46
C GLY A 216 -0.65 -3.60 -4.27
N ALA A 217 -1.01 -2.40 -3.84
CA ALA A 217 -2.09 -1.58 -4.36
C ALA A 217 -3.51 -2.10 -4.06
N GLU A 218 -3.64 -3.30 -3.54
CA GLU A 218 -4.88 -3.90 -3.06
C GLU A 218 -4.60 -4.79 -1.85
N PRO A 219 -5.56 -5.00 -0.94
CA PRO A 219 -5.46 -6.01 0.10
C PRO A 219 -5.37 -7.41 -0.52
N TRP A 220 -4.60 -8.30 0.10
CA TRP A 220 -4.51 -9.69 -0.34
C TRP A 220 -4.29 -10.63 0.84
N THR A 221 -4.76 -11.87 0.70
CA THR A 221 -4.80 -12.84 1.79
C THR A 221 -3.55 -13.74 1.80
N GLN A 222 -3.34 -14.42 2.94
CA GLN A 222 -2.31 -15.45 3.02
C GLN A 222 -2.59 -16.61 2.05
N GLN A 223 -3.87 -16.90 1.78
CA GLN A 223 -4.25 -17.92 0.82
C GLN A 223 -3.82 -17.55 -0.60
N MET A 224 -4.05 -16.28 -1.01
CA MET A 224 -3.56 -15.78 -2.31
C MET A 224 -2.04 -15.84 -2.41
N ARG A 225 -1.32 -15.54 -1.31
CA ARG A 225 0.15 -15.67 -1.28
C ARG A 225 0.58 -17.10 -1.59
N LEU A 226 0.02 -18.07 -0.89
CA LEU A 226 0.33 -19.49 -1.10
C LEU A 226 -0.02 -19.97 -2.50
N GLU A 227 -1.12 -19.49 -3.07
CA GLU A 227 -1.53 -19.80 -4.43
C GLU A 227 -0.54 -19.23 -5.46
N ILE A 228 -0.14 -17.98 -5.30
CA ILE A 228 0.87 -17.33 -6.15
C ILE A 228 2.20 -18.08 -6.07
N GLU A 229 2.70 -18.32 -4.85
CA GLU A 229 3.98 -18.98 -4.63
C GLU A 229 4.00 -20.42 -5.20
N SER A 230 2.92 -21.17 -5.01
CA SER A 230 2.82 -22.53 -5.56
C SER A 230 2.66 -22.57 -7.07
N THR A 231 2.01 -21.58 -7.67
CA THR A 231 1.74 -21.53 -9.10
C THR A 231 2.97 -21.09 -9.91
N PHE A 232 3.70 -20.09 -9.42
CA PHE A 232 4.82 -19.50 -10.15
C PHE A 232 6.19 -19.96 -9.66
N GLY A 233 6.28 -20.60 -8.50
CA GLY A 233 7.55 -21.00 -7.90
C GLY A 233 8.40 -19.81 -7.42
N LEU A 234 7.79 -18.69 -7.08
CA LEU A 234 8.44 -17.46 -6.66
C LEU A 234 8.16 -17.12 -5.19
N ASP A 235 8.98 -16.24 -4.60
CA ASP A 235 8.68 -15.61 -3.32
C ASP A 235 7.73 -14.43 -3.52
N ALA A 236 6.59 -14.43 -2.84
CA ALA A 236 5.59 -13.36 -2.91
C ALA A 236 5.73 -12.41 -1.70
N LEU A 237 6.04 -11.14 -1.98
CA LEU A 237 6.31 -10.12 -0.97
C LEU A 237 5.31 -8.98 -1.06
N ASP A 238 4.92 -8.46 0.10
CA ASP A 238 4.01 -7.31 0.20
C ASP A 238 4.78 -6.00 0.08
N ILE A 239 4.23 -5.06 -0.69
CA ILE A 239 4.70 -3.68 -0.76
C ILE A 239 3.54 -2.73 -0.52
N TYR A 240 3.72 -1.82 0.44
CA TYR A 240 2.71 -0.84 0.82
C TYR A 240 3.11 0.58 0.42
N GLY A 241 2.10 1.36 0.06
CA GLY A 241 2.23 2.78 -0.18
C GLY A 241 0.93 3.40 -0.67
N LEU A 242 0.89 4.72 -0.63
CA LEU A 242 -0.24 5.52 -1.11
C LEU A 242 0.28 6.79 -1.75
N SER A 243 -0.42 7.27 -2.77
CA SER A 243 -0.01 8.42 -3.57
C SER A 243 0.19 9.67 -2.73
N GLU A 244 -0.64 9.90 -1.72
CA GLU A 244 -0.62 11.07 -0.86
C GLU A 244 0.68 11.17 -0.05
N VAL A 245 1.27 10.05 0.36
CA VAL A 245 2.54 10.01 1.10
C VAL A 245 3.72 10.09 0.13
N ILE A 246 3.83 9.14 -0.81
CA ILE A 246 4.87 9.16 -1.87
C ILE A 246 4.49 8.32 -3.09
N GLY A 247 3.70 7.29 -2.93
CA GLY A 247 3.43 6.21 -3.86
C GLY A 247 3.82 4.87 -3.25
N PRO A 248 4.08 3.81 -4.03
CA PRO A 248 4.62 2.56 -3.50
C PRO A 248 6.00 2.76 -2.86
N GLY A 249 6.37 1.89 -1.94
CA GLY A 249 7.67 1.94 -1.26
C GLY A 249 7.69 2.79 0.00
N VAL A 250 6.55 2.96 0.69
CA VAL A 250 6.50 3.45 2.07
C VAL A 250 6.93 2.33 3.02
N ALA A 251 6.50 1.10 2.73
CA ALA A 251 6.93 -0.10 3.42
C ALA A 251 7.05 -1.28 2.44
N SER A 252 7.89 -2.26 2.76
CA SER A 252 8.09 -3.45 1.95
C SER A 252 8.52 -4.64 2.81
N GLU A 253 8.03 -5.83 2.50
CA GLU A 253 8.54 -7.05 3.13
C GLU A 253 9.97 -7.35 2.70
N CYS A 254 10.69 -8.02 3.60
CA CYS A 254 12.03 -8.53 3.35
C CYS A 254 11.94 -10.03 3.03
N ILE A 255 12.67 -10.48 2.01
CA ILE A 255 12.64 -11.88 1.56
C ILE A 255 13.11 -12.85 2.65
N GLU A 256 13.95 -12.38 3.58
CA GLU A 256 14.51 -13.19 4.66
C GLU A 256 13.47 -13.56 5.72
N SER A 257 12.43 -12.74 5.91
CA SER A 257 11.48 -12.91 7.00
C SER A 257 10.04 -13.10 6.53
N LYS A 258 9.59 -12.36 5.53
CA LYS A 258 8.19 -12.32 5.02
C LYS A 258 7.14 -12.21 6.16
N ASP A 259 7.47 -11.38 7.16
CA ASP A 259 6.73 -11.27 8.43
C ASP A 259 6.07 -9.90 8.63
N GLY A 260 5.76 -9.23 7.54
CA GLY A 260 5.12 -7.93 7.42
C GLY A 260 6.06 -6.85 6.88
N PRO A 261 5.52 -5.87 6.14
CA PRO A 261 6.30 -4.81 5.53
C PRO A 261 7.07 -3.97 6.55
N VAL A 262 8.38 -3.82 6.35
CA VAL A 262 9.24 -2.90 7.09
C VAL A 262 8.92 -1.49 6.62
N LEU A 263 8.61 -0.61 7.53
CA LEU A 263 8.36 0.82 7.30
C LEU A 263 9.69 1.56 7.14
N TRP A 264 9.86 2.33 6.07
CA TRP A 264 11.06 3.13 5.89
C TRP A 264 11.02 4.38 6.79
N GLU A 265 11.21 4.14 8.10
CA GLU A 265 11.03 5.12 9.18
C GLU A 265 12.02 6.28 9.13
N ASP A 266 13.05 6.20 8.32
CA ASP A 266 13.94 7.32 8.04
C ASP A 266 13.28 8.40 7.15
N HIS A 267 12.23 8.06 6.39
CA HIS A 267 11.49 8.97 5.53
C HIS A 267 10.03 9.17 5.93
N PHE A 268 9.46 8.25 6.69
CA PHE A 268 8.05 8.29 7.11
C PHE A 268 7.93 7.97 8.59
N TYR A 269 7.28 8.86 9.35
CA TYR A 269 6.99 8.61 10.75
C TYR A 269 5.59 8.03 10.89
N PRO A 270 5.44 6.77 11.30
CA PRO A 270 4.15 6.14 11.49
C PRO A 270 3.61 6.34 12.90
N GLU A 271 2.30 6.57 13.02
CA GLU A 271 1.52 6.50 14.26
C GLU A 271 0.36 5.53 14.04
N ILE A 272 -0.09 4.86 15.12
CA ILE A 272 -1.39 4.19 15.16
C ILE A 272 -2.30 5.01 16.05
N ILE A 273 -3.51 5.29 15.57
CA ILE A 273 -4.50 6.05 16.33
C ILE A 273 -5.82 5.28 16.47
N ASP A 274 -6.56 5.59 17.51
CA ASP A 274 -7.97 5.22 17.57
C ASP A 274 -8.72 5.98 16.46
N PRO A 275 -9.44 5.29 15.56
CA PRO A 275 -10.08 5.93 14.41
C PRO A 275 -11.22 6.89 14.79
N VAL A 276 -11.80 6.76 16.00
CA VAL A 276 -12.91 7.55 16.50
C VAL A 276 -12.42 8.75 17.32
N THR A 277 -11.56 8.50 18.34
CA THR A 277 -11.08 9.55 19.24
C THR A 277 -9.89 10.32 18.67
N GLY A 278 -9.09 9.70 17.79
CA GLY A 278 -7.84 10.27 17.27
C GLY A 278 -6.67 10.17 18.27
N GLU A 279 -6.84 9.50 19.40
CA GLU A 279 -5.78 9.28 20.37
C GLU A 279 -4.70 8.33 19.81
N VAL A 280 -3.42 8.65 20.07
CA VAL A 280 -2.31 7.78 19.67
C VAL A 280 -2.31 6.53 20.54
N LEU A 281 -2.26 5.37 19.91
CA LEU A 281 -2.23 4.08 20.57
C LEU A 281 -0.80 3.52 20.64
N PRO A 282 -0.47 2.73 21.68
CA PRO A 282 0.82 2.06 21.79
C PRO A 282 1.08 1.11 20.62
N ASP A 283 2.36 0.90 20.27
CA ASP A 283 2.78 -0.11 19.31
C ASP A 283 2.19 -1.48 19.66
N GLY A 284 1.77 -2.24 18.65
CA GLY A 284 1.06 -3.52 18.81
C GLY A 284 -0.46 -3.40 18.92
N SER A 285 -1.00 -2.20 19.19
CA SER A 285 -2.44 -1.95 19.19
C SER A 285 -3.00 -1.90 17.77
N GLN A 286 -4.21 -2.43 17.57
CA GLN A 286 -4.95 -2.28 16.32
C GLN A 286 -5.57 -0.90 16.25
N GLY A 287 -5.37 -0.18 15.14
CA GLY A 287 -5.93 1.15 14.93
C GLY A 287 -5.70 1.65 13.51
N GLU A 288 -5.99 2.92 13.28
CA GLU A 288 -5.78 3.57 11.99
C GLU A 288 -4.32 4.03 11.85
N LEU A 289 -3.71 3.69 10.72
CA LEU A 289 -2.35 4.11 10.38
C LEU A 289 -2.34 5.58 9.95
N VAL A 290 -1.41 6.33 10.50
CA VAL A 290 -1.16 7.74 10.20
C VAL A 290 0.29 7.92 9.81
N PHE A 291 0.56 8.75 8.81
CA PHE A 291 1.93 9.07 8.41
C PHE A 291 2.22 10.57 8.46
N THR A 292 3.43 10.88 8.90
CA THR A 292 4.07 12.16 8.65
C THR A 292 5.27 11.94 7.73
N SER A 293 5.31 12.64 6.57
CA SER A 293 6.49 12.62 5.71
C SER A 293 7.61 13.44 6.32
N LEU A 294 8.83 12.90 6.33
CA LEU A 294 9.99 13.50 6.99
C LEU A 294 10.93 14.25 6.05
N SER A 295 10.79 14.05 4.74
CA SER A 295 11.75 14.54 3.74
C SER A 295 11.13 14.94 2.41
N LYS A 296 9.80 14.96 2.30
CA LYS A 296 9.10 15.31 1.06
C LYS A 296 8.99 16.82 0.91
N GLU A 297 9.51 17.37 -0.21
CA GLU A 297 9.56 18.82 -0.43
C GLU A 297 8.27 19.37 -1.06
N ALA A 298 7.78 18.77 -2.17
CA ALA A 298 6.69 19.37 -2.92
C ALA A 298 5.34 19.33 -2.18
N LEU A 299 5.03 18.18 -1.57
CA LEU A 299 3.77 17.98 -0.83
C LEU A 299 4.08 17.32 0.51
N PRO A 300 4.53 18.07 1.53
CA PRO A 300 4.67 17.51 2.87
C PRO A 300 3.29 17.12 3.41
N VAL A 301 3.21 15.96 4.05
CA VAL A 301 1.99 15.52 4.76
C VAL A 301 2.31 15.38 6.24
N ILE A 302 1.50 16.04 7.08
CA ILE A 302 1.66 16.04 8.52
C ILE A 302 0.48 15.29 9.13
N ARG A 303 0.76 14.19 9.84
CA ARG A 303 -0.24 13.34 10.48
C ARG A 303 -1.39 12.97 9.52
N TYR A 304 -1.03 12.48 8.34
CA TYR A 304 -2.02 12.10 7.31
C TYR A 304 -2.74 10.82 7.71
N ARG A 305 -4.06 10.90 7.86
CA ARG A 305 -4.95 9.77 8.13
C ARG A 305 -5.13 8.93 6.87
N THR A 306 -4.55 7.73 6.86
CA THR A 306 -4.63 6.82 5.70
C THR A 306 -5.98 6.14 5.58
N ARG A 307 -6.69 6.00 6.69
CA ARG A 307 -7.89 5.17 6.90
C ARG A 307 -7.60 3.67 6.93
N ASP A 308 -6.39 3.24 6.65
CA ASP A 308 -6.01 1.83 6.70
C ASP A 308 -5.87 1.36 8.15
N LEU A 309 -6.46 0.20 8.46
CA LEU A 309 -6.44 -0.39 9.81
C LEU A 309 -5.36 -1.46 9.89
N THR A 310 -4.41 -1.24 10.77
CA THR A 310 -3.27 -2.14 11.01
C THR A 310 -2.74 -1.95 12.43
N ARG A 311 -1.57 -2.53 12.72
CA ARG A 311 -0.78 -2.30 13.93
C ARG A 311 0.69 -2.20 13.58
N LEU A 312 1.48 -1.50 14.41
CA LEU A 312 2.93 -1.50 14.32
C LEU A 312 3.50 -2.69 15.07
N LEU A 313 4.41 -3.40 14.42
CA LEU A 313 5.10 -4.56 14.94
C LEU A 313 6.57 -4.23 15.24
N PRO A 314 7.19 -4.93 16.20
CA PRO A 314 8.60 -4.71 16.52
C PRO A 314 9.52 -5.05 15.34
N PRO A 315 10.72 -4.47 15.29
CA PRO A 315 11.75 -4.79 14.30
C PRO A 315 12.13 -6.29 14.29
N THR A 316 12.52 -6.80 13.10
CA THR A 316 13.07 -8.16 12.94
C THR A 316 14.33 -8.14 12.05
N SER A 317 14.18 -8.27 10.73
CA SER A 317 15.29 -8.27 9.78
C SER A 317 15.97 -6.91 9.60
N ARG A 318 15.31 -5.83 9.97
CA ARG A 318 15.81 -4.45 9.98
C ARG A 318 15.54 -3.83 11.34
N SER A 319 16.19 -2.69 11.66
CA SER A 319 15.94 -1.97 12.91
C SER A 319 14.67 -1.11 12.90
N MET A 320 14.02 -1.00 11.78
CA MET A 320 12.77 -0.25 11.61
C MET A 320 11.57 -1.11 11.97
N ARG A 321 10.50 -0.47 12.48
CA ARG A 321 9.23 -1.16 12.78
C ARG A 321 8.61 -1.70 11.51
N ARG A 322 7.78 -2.70 11.68
CA ARG A 322 6.98 -3.31 10.63
C ARG A 322 5.52 -2.97 10.82
N MET A 323 4.75 -3.10 9.78
CA MET A 323 3.28 -3.08 9.88
C MET A 323 2.72 -4.49 9.69
N ASP A 324 1.60 -4.77 10.37
CA ASP A 324 0.81 -5.97 10.12
C ASP A 324 0.01 -5.80 8.82
N LYS A 325 -0.62 -6.86 8.35
CA LYS A 325 -1.54 -6.77 7.20
C LYS A 325 -2.65 -5.77 7.45
N ILE A 326 -3.02 -5.04 6.41
CA ILE A 326 -4.20 -4.19 6.44
C ILE A 326 -5.43 -5.08 6.60
N THR A 327 -6.18 -4.86 7.67
CA THR A 327 -7.40 -5.61 7.98
C THR A 327 -8.66 -5.00 7.38
N GLY A 328 -8.57 -3.79 6.87
CA GLY A 328 -9.65 -3.03 6.26
C GLY A 328 -9.39 -1.54 6.31
N ARG A 329 -10.37 -0.75 5.92
CA ARG A 329 -10.31 0.71 6.02
C ARG A 329 -11.37 1.21 6.99
N SER A 330 -11.06 2.23 7.77
CA SER A 330 -12.00 2.81 8.74
C SER A 330 -13.18 3.53 8.06
N ASP A 331 -13.02 3.96 6.79
CA ASP A 331 -14.07 4.57 5.98
C ASP A 331 -14.87 3.57 5.12
N ASP A 332 -14.41 2.34 4.96
CA ASP A 332 -15.14 1.24 4.30
C ASP A 332 -15.89 0.35 5.31
N MET A 333 -15.75 0.64 6.61
CA MET A 333 -16.41 -0.12 7.64
C MET A 333 -17.93 0.08 7.55
N LEU A 334 -18.64 -1.02 7.37
CA LEU A 334 -20.10 -1.07 7.39
C LEU A 334 -20.57 -1.30 8.82
N ILE A 335 -21.48 -0.46 9.31
CA ILE A 335 -22.13 -0.69 10.60
C ILE A 335 -23.49 -1.32 10.31
N ILE A 336 -23.58 -2.63 10.46
CA ILE A 336 -24.81 -3.39 10.21
C ILE A 336 -25.42 -3.79 11.56
N ARG A 337 -26.54 -3.18 11.94
CA ARG A 337 -27.25 -3.45 13.21
C ARG A 337 -26.32 -3.37 14.44
N GLY A 338 -25.44 -2.36 14.47
CA GLY A 338 -24.49 -2.16 15.57
C GLY A 338 -23.26 -3.08 15.55
N VAL A 339 -23.08 -3.86 14.49
CA VAL A 339 -21.88 -4.70 14.27
C VAL A 339 -21.02 -4.08 13.18
N ASN A 340 -19.74 -3.90 13.49
CA ASN A 340 -18.76 -3.44 12.52
C ASN A 340 -18.40 -4.59 11.57
N VAL A 341 -18.65 -4.41 10.29
CA VAL A 341 -18.37 -5.39 9.23
C VAL A 341 -17.41 -4.76 8.22
N PHE A 342 -16.27 -5.40 7.99
CA PHE A 342 -15.32 -4.96 6.98
C PHE A 342 -15.46 -5.80 5.72
N PRO A 343 -15.47 -5.20 4.52
CA PRO A 343 -15.49 -5.94 3.25
C PRO A 343 -14.40 -7.02 3.17
N SER A 344 -13.21 -6.75 3.69
CA SER A 344 -12.10 -7.72 3.74
C SER A 344 -12.40 -8.99 4.54
N GLN A 345 -13.24 -8.90 5.59
CA GLN A 345 -13.68 -10.08 6.35
C GLN A 345 -14.63 -10.95 5.52
N ILE A 346 -15.47 -10.30 4.71
CA ILE A 346 -16.38 -11.00 3.78
C ILE A 346 -15.55 -11.68 2.70
N GLU A 347 -14.59 -10.96 2.12
CA GLU A 347 -13.66 -11.49 1.11
C GLU A 347 -12.94 -12.75 1.61
N GLU A 348 -12.38 -12.71 2.81
CA GLU A 348 -11.71 -13.87 3.40
C GLU A 348 -12.64 -15.10 3.51
N LEU A 349 -13.91 -14.88 3.81
CA LEU A 349 -14.90 -15.97 3.85
C LEU A 349 -15.25 -16.51 2.46
N VAL A 350 -15.37 -15.63 1.46
CA VAL A 350 -15.61 -16.00 0.07
C VAL A 350 -14.45 -16.83 -0.47
N LEU A 351 -13.20 -16.37 -0.26
CA LEU A 351 -11.99 -17.04 -0.74
C LEU A 351 -11.74 -18.41 -0.08
N LYS A 352 -12.25 -18.64 1.12
CA LYS A 352 -12.23 -19.96 1.78
C LYS A 352 -13.16 -20.99 1.13
N GLN A 353 -14.05 -20.56 0.22
CA GLN A 353 -14.98 -21.46 -0.48
C GLN A 353 -14.39 -21.93 -1.82
N PRO A 354 -14.02 -23.20 -1.96
CA PRO A 354 -13.30 -23.68 -3.16
C PRO A 354 -14.03 -23.46 -4.48
N LYS A 355 -15.37 -23.35 -4.44
CA LYS A 355 -16.23 -23.22 -5.61
C LYS A 355 -16.48 -21.78 -6.04
N LEU A 356 -16.14 -20.80 -5.19
CA LEU A 356 -16.38 -19.40 -5.47
C LEU A 356 -15.18 -18.77 -6.17
N SER A 357 -15.46 -17.85 -7.09
CA SER A 357 -14.46 -16.94 -7.65
C SER A 357 -14.15 -15.83 -6.63
N PRO A 358 -13.05 -15.11 -6.78
CA PRO A 358 -12.74 -13.97 -5.91
C PRO A 358 -13.66 -12.76 -6.13
N HIS A 359 -14.57 -12.83 -7.11
CA HIS A 359 -15.47 -11.74 -7.44
C HIS A 359 -16.75 -11.82 -6.60
N TYR A 360 -17.04 -10.74 -5.90
CA TYR A 360 -18.23 -10.61 -5.07
C TYR A 360 -18.73 -9.15 -5.07
N LEU A 361 -20.00 -8.96 -4.75
CA LEU A 361 -20.64 -7.66 -4.56
C LEU A 361 -21.29 -7.62 -3.19
N ILE A 362 -21.06 -6.56 -2.44
CA ILE A 362 -21.75 -6.30 -1.17
C ILE A 362 -22.83 -5.26 -1.42
N GLU A 363 -24.08 -5.64 -1.23
CA GLU A 363 -25.22 -4.74 -1.26
C GLU A 363 -25.64 -4.41 0.15
N VAL A 364 -25.76 -3.12 0.47
CA VAL A 364 -26.26 -2.63 1.77
C VAL A 364 -27.49 -1.79 1.54
N TRP A 365 -28.56 -2.08 2.23
CA TRP A 365 -29.79 -1.29 2.15
C TRP A 365 -30.44 -1.17 3.52
N ARG A 366 -31.32 -0.21 3.65
CA ARG A 366 -32.13 -0.01 4.86
C ARG A 366 -33.53 -0.56 4.63
N ASP A 367 -33.95 -1.49 5.51
CA ASP A 367 -35.30 -2.05 5.54
C ASP A 367 -36.00 -1.56 6.83
N GLY A 368 -36.87 -0.57 6.65
CA GLY A 368 -37.48 0.14 7.79
C GLY A 368 -36.42 0.87 8.63
N HIS A 369 -36.21 0.42 9.85
CA HIS A 369 -35.22 1.00 10.78
C HIS A 369 -33.91 0.20 10.88
N LEU A 370 -33.81 -0.90 10.15
CA LEU A 370 -32.66 -1.82 10.23
C LEU A 370 -31.87 -1.84 8.93
N ASP A 371 -30.54 -1.81 9.07
CA ASP A 371 -29.66 -2.04 7.94
C ASP A 371 -29.57 -3.54 7.63
N SER A 372 -29.58 -3.88 6.35
CA SER A 372 -29.47 -5.25 5.84
C SER A 372 -28.32 -5.33 4.85
N VAL A 373 -27.67 -6.49 4.77
CA VAL A 373 -26.57 -6.75 3.86
C VAL A 373 -26.80 -8.05 3.10
N ALA A 374 -26.55 -8.05 1.79
CA ALA A 374 -26.38 -9.24 0.97
C ALA A 374 -24.98 -9.27 0.40
N VAL A 375 -24.49 -10.48 0.15
CA VAL A 375 -23.21 -10.71 -0.53
C VAL A 375 -23.51 -11.60 -1.74
N ASP A 376 -23.45 -11.01 -2.91
CA ASP A 376 -23.55 -11.74 -4.17
C ASP A 376 -22.16 -12.26 -4.53
N VAL A 377 -22.07 -13.56 -4.81
CA VAL A 377 -20.81 -14.25 -5.10
C VAL A 377 -20.87 -14.96 -6.45
N GLU A 378 -19.77 -15.00 -7.15
CA GLU A 378 -19.66 -15.66 -8.44
C GLU A 378 -19.06 -17.06 -8.29
N LEU A 379 -19.65 -18.06 -8.97
CA LEU A 379 -19.08 -19.41 -9.06
C LEU A 379 -17.90 -19.43 -10.03
N LYS A 380 -16.84 -20.16 -9.73
CA LYS A 380 -15.79 -20.48 -10.69
C LYS A 380 -16.39 -21.15 -11.94
N GLN A 381 -15.81 -20.90 -13.09
CA GLN A 381 -16.36 -21.31 -14.38
C GLN A 381 -16.63 -22.81 -14.47
N GLU A 382 -15.81 -23.65 -13.83
CA GLU A 382 -15.95 -25.10 -13.76
C GLU A 382 -17.19 -25.57 -12.96
N PHE A 383 -17.75 -24.72 -12.10
CA PHE A 383 -18.91 -25.03 -11.27
C PHE A 383 -20.21 -24.37 -11.75
N ARG A 384 -20.19 -23.53 -12.78
CA ARG A 384 -21.36 -22.79 -13.29
C ARG A 384 -22.48 -23.68 -13.85
N TYR A 385 -22.16 -24.92 -14.20
CA TYR A 385 -23.12 -25.89 -14.79
C TYR A 385 -23.65 -26.91 -13.77
N LEU A 386 -23.31 -26.77 -12.48
CA LEU A 386 -23.91 -27.61 -11.44
C LEU A 386 -25.35 -27.12 -11.16
N PRO A 387 -26.33 -28.05 -10.96
CA PRO A 387 -27.68 -27.65 -10.60
C PRO A 387 -27.65 -26.83 -9.33
N ALA A 388 -28.42 -25.74 -9.29
CA ALA A 388 -28.46 -24.83 -8.16
C ALA A 388 -28.82 -25.60 -6.87
N VAL A 389 -27.85 -25.77 -5.98
CA VAL A 389 -28.10 -26.26 -4.63
C VAL A 389 -28.59 -25.06 -3.83
N ARG A 390 -29.86 -25.04 -3.46
CA ARG A 390 -30.38 -24.07 -2.49
C ARG A 390 -29.58 -24.23 -1.22
N SER A 391 -28.79 -23.23 -0.88
CA SER A 391 -28.16 -23.17 0.43
C SER A 391 -29.24 -22.95 1.47
N GLU A 392 -29.39 -23.86 2.42
CA GLU A 392 -30.22 -23.65 3.60
C GLU A 392 -29.70 -22.41 4.38
N GLU A 393 -30.62 -21.56 4.82
CA GLU A 393 -30.33 -20.46 5.73
C GLU A 393 -29.65 -21.01 6.99
N ARG A 394 -28.34 -20.81 7.13
CA ARG A 394 -27.65 -21.01 8.41
C ARG A 394 -27.76 -19.74 9.25
N ARG A 395 -28.65 -19.76 10.20
CA ARG A 395 -28.66 -18.76 11.28
C ARG A 395 -27.40 -18.96 12.14
N VAL A 396 -26.45 -18.04 12.05
CA VAL A 396 -25.30 -17.97 12.94
C VAL A 396 -25.56 -16.84 13.92
N GLY A 397 -25.89 -17.19 15.17
CA GLY A 397 -26.20 -16.27 16.24
C GLY A 397 -27.65 -15.76 16.23
N LYS A 398 -28.14 -15.35 17.38
CA LYS A 398 -29.58 -15.02 17.61
C LYS A 398 -30.11 -13.84 16.79
N GLU A 399 -29.32 -13.09 16.04
CA GLU A 399 -29.75 -11.83 15.43
C GLU A 399 -29.14 -11.49 14.04
N CYS A 400 -28.53 -12.42 13.34
CA CYS A 400 -27.97 -12.12 12.01
C CYS A 400 -28.59 -13.04 10.95
N SER A 401 -29.53 -12.52 10.17
CA SER A 401 -29.98 -13.19 8.95
C SER A 401 -29.02 -12.83 7.81
N LYS A 402 -28.21 -13.79 7.36
CA LYS A 402 -27.41 -13.66 6.14
C LYS A 402 -28.13 -14.41 5.03
N GLN A 403 -28.53 -13.70 3.98
CA GLN A 403 -28.88 -14.32 2.70
C GLN A 403 -27.65 -14.28 1.82
N CYS A 404 -27.05 -15.44 1.52
CA CYS A 404 -26.14 -15.58 0.38
C CYS A 404 -26.99 -15.97 -0.82
N ARG A 405 -27.01 -15.14 -1.86
CA ARG A 405 -27.58 -15.49 -3.17
C ARG A 405 -26.42 -15.95 -4.06
N SER A 406 -26.52 -17.17 -4.55
CA SER A 406 -25.62 -17.74 -5.57
C SER A 406 -26.17 -17.52 -6.98
#